data_3fa1673ed52ff3e3fa0a5e845078ef85
#
_entry.id   3fa1673ed52ff3e3fa0a5e845078ef85
#
_cell.length_a   1.000
_cell.length_b   1.000
_cell.length_c   1.000
_cell.angle_alpha   90.00
_cell.angle_beta   90.00
_cell.angle_gamma   90.00
#
_symmetry.space_group_name_H-M   'P 1'
#
loop_
_entity.id
_entity.type
_entity.pdbx_description
1 polymer ?
#
loop_
_entity_poly.entity_id
_entity_poly.type
_entity_poly.pdbx_seq_one_letter_code
_entity_poly.pdbx_strand_id
1 'polypeptide(L)'
;MWWLLSYDDQDTGKHFEFEWQASVYNRFFGHTNCPYISGQAVYEGFNDLRTVNPELAKQWHPTKNGSLKSTQIAAKSNKKVWWLFPYDDPNTGKHFEFEWQAIISSRNAGLGCPFISGKAVWEDFNDLQTVNPELAKQWHPTKNEDLKPTQFTANSHKKVWWLLPYDDPVTGKHFDFEWQAIIKNRNKGNGCVYLTGKAVLEGFNDLATINPELAAQWHPTKNGDLKPTQFTAVSGKKVWWLYPYDDPITGKHFDFEWQASIDNRAKGSGCPCLTSYKGEEYIRQYLHRNGFTFCSQQKFQDLYGKGCRQLSYDFALPSRKYGYILIEYNGIQHYEPVAYFGGEPKFQKQKKYDELKSKYAKQHGYKLITIKYTYDTYEKVAEYLDKHLTKKDYKKIPKKAA
;
A
#
# COMPACT_ATOMS: atom_id res chain seq x y z
N MET A 1 -38.03 -56.43 14.76
CA MET A 1 -37.28 -57.65 14.98
C MET A 1 -36.07 -57.35 15.80
N TRP A 2 -35.68 -58.27 16.73
CA TRP A 2 -34.41 -58.14 17.48
C TRP A 2 -33.25 -58.68 16.66
N TRP A 3 -32.12 -58.00 16.75
CA TRP A 3 -30.87 -58.36 16.12
C TRP A 3 -29.80 -58.51 17.17
N LEU A 4 -28.93 -59.49 16.98
CA LEU A 4 -27.75 -59.79 17.80
C LEU A 4 -26.49 -59.72 16.92
N LEU A 5 -25.46 -59.03 17.41
CA LEU A 5 -24.14 -58.97 16.79
C LEU A 5 -23.06 -59.20 17.85
N SER A 6 -22.29 -60.26 17.62
CA SER A 6 -21.05 -60.48 18.35
C SER A 6 -19.92 -59.70 17.68
N TYR A 7 -19.20 -58.92 18.46
CA TYR A 7 -18.18 -57.99 17.97
C TYR A 7 -16.95 -58.01 18.87
N ASP A 8 -15.81 -58.32 18.23
CA ASP A 8 -14.50 -58.21 18.88
C ASP A 8 -13.87 -56.86 18.49
N ASP A 9 -13.69 -55.99 19.48
CA ASP A 9 -13.06 -54.69 19.29
C ASP A 9 -11.55 -54.86 19.10
N GLN A 10 -11.07 -54.55 17.90
CA GLN A 10 -9.66 -54.72 17.54
C GLN A 10 -8.73 -53.79 18.29
N ASP A 11 -9.22 -52.64 18.72
CA ASP A 11 -8.42 -51.63 19.42
C ASP A 11 -8.22 -51.94 20.90
N THR A 12 -9.24 -52.50 21.54
CA THR A 12 -9.20 -52.81 23.00
C THR A 12 -9.08 -54.31 23.30
N GLY A 13 -9.30 -55.19 22.33
CA GLY A 13 -9.34 -56.65 22.49
C GLY A 13 -10.57 -57.13 23.30
N LYS A 14 -11.56 -56.28 23.55
CA LYS A 14 -12.78 -56.64 24.29
C LYS A 14 -13.83 -57.24 23.38
N HIS A 15 -14.54 -58.22 23.90
CA HIS A 15 -15.69 -58.81 23.24
C HIS A 15 -16.99 -58.12 23.69
N PHE A 16 -17.89 -57.82 22.74
CA PHE A 16 -19.21 -57.20 22.98
C PHE A 16 -20.32 -57.97 22.28
N GLU A 17 -21.44 -58.13 22.94
CA GLU A 17 -22.68 -58.63 22.36
C GLU A 17 -23.69 -57.49 22.28
N PHE A 18 -23.99 -57.05 21.06
CA PHE A 18 -24.90 -55.94 20.82
C PHE A 18 -26.29 -56.46 20.47
N GLU A 19 -27.30 -56.07 21.23
CA GLU A 19 -28.70 -56.34 20.92
C GLU A 19 -29.45 -55.03 20.62
N TRP A 20 -30.21 -55.03 19.55
CA TRP A 20 -31.03 -53.87 19.18
C TRP A 20 -32.26 -54.27 18.35
N GLN A 21 -33.23 -53.36 18.29
CA GLN A 21 -34.40 -53.51 17.42
C GLN A 21 -34.22 -52.72 16.13
N ALA A 22 -34.49 -53.37 14.98
CA ALA A 22 -34.59 -52.72 13.71
C ALA A 22 -35.57 -53.46 12.77
N SER A 23 -36.17 -52.77 11.81
CA SER A 23 -36.99 -53.38 10.80
C SER A 23 -36.16 -54.22 9.84
N VAL A 24 -36.71 -55.33 9.35
CA VAL A 24 -36.05 -56.14 8.28
C VAL A 24 -35.76 -55.28 7.06
N TYR A 25 -36.70 -54.43 6.69
CA TYR A 25 -36.58 -53.52 5.57
C TYR A 25 -35.32 -52.60 5.71
N ASN A 26 -35.18 -51.93 6.83
CA ASN A 26 -34.01 -51.03 7.07
C ASN A 26 -32.68 -51.80 7.08
N ARG A 27 -32.67 -53.02 7.60
CA ARG A 27 -31.46 -53.85 7.60
C ARG A 27 -31.08 -54.36 6.20
N PHE A 28 -32.03 -54.80 5.44
CA PHE A 28 -31.83 -55.42 4.13
C PHE A 28 -31.72 -54.37 3.01
N PHE A 29 -32.70 -53.48 2.89
CA PHE A 29 -32.73 -52.47 1.82
C PHE A 29 -32.07 -51.15 2.19
N GLY A 30 -32.14 -50.76 3.47
CA GLY A 30 -31.54 -49.51 3.94
C GLY A 30 -30.09 -49.67 4.39
N HIS A 31 -29.54 -50.87 4.31
CA HIS A 31 -28.13 -51.22 4.72
C HIS A 31 -27.73 -50.62 6.07
N THR A 32 -28.69 -50.50 7.01
CA THR A 32 -28.40 -49.93 8.35
C THR A 32 -27.60 -50.95 9.15
N ASN A 33 -26.42 -50.52 9.63
CA ASN A 33 -25.55 -51.31 10.48
C ASN A 33 -25.99 -51.29 11.96
N CYS A 34 -25.25 -51.99 12.79
CA CYS A 34 -25.41 -51.93 14.25
C CYS A 34 -25.34 -50.43 14.71
N PRO A 35 -26.36 -49.95 15.44
CA PRO A 35 -26.40 -48.52 15.85
C PRO A 35 -25.30 -48.16 16.86
N TYR A 36 -24.76 -49.13 17.57
CA TYR A 36 -23.66 -48.88 18.52
C TYR A 36 -22.34 -48.70 17.78
N ILE A 37 -22.02 -49.55 16.75
CA ILE A 37 -20.84 -49.40 15.93
C ILE A 37 -20.89 -48.10 15.10
N SER A 38 -22.05 -47.77 14.56
CA SER A 38 -22.25 -46.51 13.80
C SER A 38 -22.25 -45.25 14.66
N GLY A 39 -22.36 -45.40 15.98
CA GLY A 39 -22.46 -44.26 16.92
C GLY A 39 -23.83 -43.61 16.97
N GLN A 40 -24.86 -44.22 16.36
CA GLN A 40 -26.25 -43.74 16.41
C GLN A 40 -26.91 -43.99 17.78
N ALA A 41 -26.50 -45.06 18.46
CA ALA A 41 -26.88 -45.34 19.83
C ALA A 41 -25.64 -45.48 20.72
N VAL A 42 -25.81 -45.21 22.02
CA VAL A 42 -24.74 -45.37 23.00
C VAL A 42 -24.76 -46.77 23.60
N TYR A 43 -23.58 -47.33 23.77
CA TYR A 43 -23.35 -48.55 24.55
C TYR A 43 -22.23 -48.26 25.55
N GLU A 44 -22.57 -48.27 26.84
CA GLU A 44 -21.65 -47.96 27.93
C GLU A 44 -20.49 -48.94 27.96
N GLY A 45 -19.27 -48.45 28.07
CA GLY A 45 -18.05 -49.24 28.00
C GLY A 45 -17.53 -49.56 26.59
N PHE A 46 -18.23 -49.08 25.50
CA PHE A 46 -17.81 -49.26 24.11
C PHE A 46 -17.66 -47.92 23.38
N ASN A 47 -18.76 -47.26 23.10
CA ASN A 47 -18.75 -46.05 22.24
C ASN A 47 -19.16 -44.77 22.97
N ASP A 48 -19.39 -44.88 24.30
CA ASP A 48 -19.68 -43.70 25.13
C ASP A 48 -18.47 -42.78 25.21
N LEU A 49 -18.73 -41.50 25.51
CA LEU A 49 -17.69 -40.47 25.54
C LEU A 49 -16.58 -40.75 26.55
N ARG A 50 -16.95 -41.27 27.74
CA ARG A 50 -15.98 -41.55 28.78
C ARG A 50 -15.02 -42.69 28.41
N THR A 51 -15.53 -43.68 27.69
CA THR A 51 -14.73 -44.80 27.21
C THR A 51 -13.83 -44.41 26.05
N VAL A 52 -14.37 -43.70 25.05
CA VAL A 52 -13.64 -43.32 23.85
C VAL A 52 -12.63 -42.19 24.09
N ASN A 53 -12.98 -41.22 24.95
CA ASN A 53 -12.12 -40.08 25.24
C ASN A 53 -12.22 -39.66 26.70
N PRO A 54 -11.54 -40.37 27.60
CA PRO A 54 -11.61 -40.14 29.04
C PRO A 54 -11.12 -38.74 29.44
N GLU A 55 -10.11 -38.20 28.76
CA GLU A 55 -9.59 -36.84 29.02
C GLU A 55 -10.62 -35.77 28.65
N LEU A 56 -11.34 -35.95 27.56
CA LEU A 56 -12.42 -35.05 27.21
C LEU A 56 -13.60 -35.20 28.17
N ALA A 57 -13.89 -36.43 28.66
CA ALA A 57 -14.96 -36.68 29.62
C ALA A 57 -14.73 -36.01 30.97
N LYS A 58 -13.46 -35.77 31.39
CA LYS A 58 -13.11 -35.00 32.60
C LYS A 58 -13.58 -33.53 32.49
N GLN A 59 -13.76 -33.03 31.28
CA GLN A 59 -14.26 -31.67 31.04
C GLN A 59 -15.80 -31.58 30.97
N TRP A 60 -16.50 -32.72 31.24
CA TRP A 60 -17.97 -32.71 31.29
C TRP A 60 -18.46 -31.85 32.45
N HIS A 61 -19.33 -30.88 32.16
CA HIS A 61 -19.78 -29.96 33.20
C HIS A 61 -20.58 -30.72 34.26
N PRO A 62 -20.23 -30.61 35.55
CA PRO A 62 -20.79 -31.46 36.61
C PRO A 62 -22.29 -31.29 36.84
N THR A 63 -22.84 -30.08 36.60
CA THR A 63 -24.22 -29.74 36.93
C THR A 63 -25.05 -29.28 35.73
N LYS A 64 -24.49 -28.53 34.78
CA LYS A 64 -25.27 -27.88 33.69
C LYS A 64 -25.80 -28.85 32.63
N ASN A 65 -25.40 -30.10 32.65
CA ASN A 65 -25.94 -31.14 31.74
C ASN A 65 -27.13 -31.91 32.33
N GLY A 66 -27.64 -31.47 33.45
CA GLY A 66 -28.75 -32.14 34.17
C GLY A 66 -28.33 -33.54 34.60
N SER A 67 -29.23 -34.53 34.40
CA SER A 67 -28.95 -35.92 34.73
C SER A 67 -28.10 -36.66 33.67
N LEU A 68 -27.81 -36.06 32.52
CA LEU A 68 -27.04 -36.70 31.44
C LEU A 68 -25.58 -36.86 31.85
N LYS A 69 -25.06 -38.08 31.80
CA LYS A 69 -23.66 -38.42 32.07
C LYS A 69 -22.87 -38.67 30.78
N SER A 70 -21.56 -38.49 30.85
CA SER A 70 -20.65 -38.79 29.71
C SER A 70 -20.62 -40.26 29.28
N THR A 71 -21.04 -41.19 30.16
CA THR A 71 -21.24 -42.63 29.89
C THR A 71 -22.55 -42.93 29.15
N GLN A 72 -23.48 -41.98 29.09
CA GLN A 72 -24.81 -42.17 28.52
C GLN A 72 -24.93 -41.52 27.10
N ILE A 73 -23.83 -41.10 26.54
CA ILE A 73 -23.82 -40.43 25.24
C ILE A 73 -22.64 -40.88 24.40
N ALA A 74 -22.87 -41.18 23.13
CA ALA A 74 -21.83 -41.61 22.22
C ALA A 74 -20.84 -40.48 21.89
N ALA A 75 -19.54 -40.77 21.77
CA ALA A 75 -18.50 -39.82 21.44
C ALA A 75 -18.69 -39.13 20.08
N LYS A 76 -19.45 -39.78 19.17
CA LYS A 76 -19.82 -39.22 17.84
C LYS A 76 -21.14 -38.45 17.85
N SER A 77 -21.75 -38.21 19.02
CA SER A 77 -23.04 -37.53 19.13
C SER A 77 -22.96 -36.06 18.66
N ASN A 78 -23.97 -35.62 17.91
CA ASN A 78 -24.15 -34.23 17.53
C ASN A 78 -24.87 -33.39 18.61
N LYS A 79 -25.11 -33.96 19.81
CA LYS A 79 -25.73 -33.23 20.89
C LYS A 79 -24.79 -32.16 21.42
N LYS A 80 -25.33 -30.95 21.66
CA LYS A 80 -24.64 -29.83 22.29
C LYS A 80 -24.78 -29.95 23.80
N VAL A 81 -23.66 -29.89 24.52
CA VAL A 81 -23.58 -30.04 25.99
C VAL A 81 -22.68 -28.95 26.57
N TRP A 82 -22.77 -28.79 27.88
CA TRP A 82 -21.90 -27.91 28.63
C TRP A 82 -20.57 -28.59 28.96
N TRP A 83 -19.51 -27.83 28.81
CA TRP A 83 -18.14 -28.21 29.15
C TRP A 83 -17.60 -27.27 30.23
N LEU A 84 -16.77 -27.79 31.10
CA LEU A 84 -15.99 -27.04 32.09
C LEU A 84 -14.52 -27.38 31.90
N PHE A 85 -13.67 -26.35 31.73
CA PHE A 85 -12.24 -26.51 31.55
C PHE A 85 -11.49 -25.60 32.51
N PRO A 86 -10.91 -26.15 33.61
CA PRO A 86 -10.01 -25.39 34.45
C PRO A 86 -8.71 -25.11 33.71
N TYR A 87 -8.24 -23.90 33.82
CA TYR A 87 -7.04 -23.42 33.12
C TYR A 87 -6.23 -22.49 34.01
N ASP A 88 -4.97 -22.84 34.24
CA ASP A 88 -4.00 -21.96 34.87
C ASP A 88 -3.22 -21.22 33.78
N ASP A 89 -3.36 -19.90 33.70
CA ASP A 89 -2.68 -19.10 32.71
C ASP A 89 -1.18 -19.04 33.02
N PRO A 90 -0.31 -19.60 32.17
CA PRO A 90 1.13 -19.63 32.40
C PRO A 90 1.80 -18.26 32.40
N ASN A 91 1.14 -17.23 31.84
CA ASN A 91 1.70 -15.89 31.74
C ASN A 91 1.38 -15.04 32.97
N THR A 92 0.19 -15.21 33.55
CA THR A 92 -0.29 -14.38 34.66
C THR A 92 -0.38 -15.15 35.99
N GLY A 93 -0.34 -16.48 35.95
CA GLY A 93 -0.58 -17.35 37.10
C GLY A 93 -2.03 -17.35 37.59
N LYS A 94 -2.96 -16.69 36.87
CA LYS A 94 -4.39 -16.67 37.25
C LYS A 94 -5.05 -17.97 36.87
N HIS A 95 -5.95 -18.43 37.77
CA HIS A 95 -6.81 -19.58 37.52
C HIS A 95 -8.13 -19.12 36.90
N PHE A 96 -8.59 -19.84 35.85
CA PHE A 96 -9.86 -19.63 35.17
C PHE A 96 -10.64 -20.93 35.06
N GLU A 97 -11.95 -20.86 35.24
CA GLU A 97 -12.87 -21.96 34.95
C GLU A 97 -13.71 -21.61 33.73
N PHE A 98 -13.29 -22.07 32.55
CA PHE A 98 -14.00 -21.78 31.29
C PHE A 98 -15.21 -22.69 31.16
N GLU A 99 -16.38 -22.10 30.97
CA GLU A 99 -17.62 -22.80 30.73
C GLU A 99 -18.23 -22.43 29.39
N TRP A 100 -18.58 -23.41 28.59
CA TRP A 100 -19.24 -23.19 27.30
C TRP A 100 -20.03 -24.38 26.82
N GLN A 101 -20.83 -24.17 25.80
CA GLN A 101 -21.54 -25.25 25.10
C GLN A 101 -20.86 -25.58 23.79
N ALA A 102 -20.63 -26.86 23.51
CA ALA A 102 -20.13 -27.35 22.24
C ALA A 102 -20.70 -28.74 21.91
N ILE A 103 -20.71 -29.10 20.62
CA ILE A 103 -21.13 -30.41 20.12
C ILE A 103 -20.08 -31.46 20.51
N ILE A 104 -20.55 -32.61 21.04
CA ILE A 104 -19.67 -33.70 21.50
C ILE A 104 -18.75 -34.20 20.40
N SER A 105 -19.28 -34.52 19.22
CA SER A 105 -18.47 -35.01 18.08
C SER A 105 -17.40 -34.03 17.65
N SER A 106 -17.69 -32.71 17.67
CA SER A 106 -16.71 -31.68 17.37
C SER A 106 -15.59 -31.59 18.42
N ARG A 107 -15.95 -31.71 19.69
CA ARG A 107 -14.97 -31.74 20.78
C ARG A 107 -14.09 -33.00 20.69
N ASN A 108 -14.71 -34.14 20.45
CA ASN A 108 -14.00 -35.41 20.27
C ASN A 108 -13.09 -35.42 19.04
N ALA A 109 -13.42 -34.66 17.99
CA ALA A 109 -12.56 -34.41 16.82
C ALA A 109 -11.46 -33.37 17.05
N GLY A 110 -11.24 -32.89 18.29
CA GLY A 110 -10.16 -31.99 18.66
C GLY A 110 -10.51 -30.52 18.72
N LEU A 111 -11.80 -30.13 18.59
CA LEU A 111 -12.18 -28.72 18.81
C LEU A 111 -11.90 -28.31 20.25
N GLY A 112 -10.95 -27.42 20.45
CA GLY A 112 -10.52 -26.94 21.77
C GLY A 112 -11.46 -25.93 22.44
N CYS A 113 -11.02 -25.37 23.57
CA CYS A 113 -11.69 -24.28 24.26
C CYS A 113 -11.71 -23.03 23.38
N PRO A 114 -12.89 -22.39 23.17
CA PRO A 114 -13.01 -21.22 22.31
C PRO A 114 -12.33 -19.97 22.90
N PHE A 115 -12.17 -19.90 24.22
CA PHE A 115 -11.53 -18.77 24.90
C PHE A 115 -10.01 -18.81 24.71
N ILE A 116 -9.38 -19.97 24.90
CA ILE A 116 -7.93 -20.17 24.68
C ILE A 116 -7.59 -19.96 23.19
N SER A 117 -8.45 -20.43 22.28
CA SER A 117 -8.23 -20.24 20.83
C SER A 117 -8.57 -18.83 20.34
N GLY A 118 -9.07 -17.92 21.18
CA GLY A 118 -9.46 -16.57 20.83
C GLY A 118 -10.71 -16.47 19.94
N LYS A 119 -11.48 -17.56 19.77
CA LYS A 119 -12.74 -17.60 19.03
C LYS A 119 -13.91 -16.97 19.78
N ALA A 120 -13.84 -16.96 21.10
CA ALA A 120 -14.78 -16.29 21.97
C ALA A 120 -14.03 -15.43 22.98
N VAL A 121 -14.68 -14.37 23.47
CA VAL A 121 -14.13 -13.50 24.50
C VAL A 121 -14.46 -14.05 25.88
N TRP A 122 -13.48 -13.93 26.78
CA TRP A 122 -13.66 -14.11 28.20
C TRP A 122 -13.04 -12.91 28.91
N GLU A 123 -13.85 -12.20 29.70
CA GLU A 123 -13.44 -11.00 30.43
C GLU A 123 -12.30 -11.33 31.40
N ASP A 124 -11.35 -10.42 31.57
CA ASP A 124 -10.13 -10.57 32.39
C ASP A 124 -9.13 -11.65 31.90
N PHE A 125 -9.36 -12.26 30.70
CA PHE A 125 -8.46 -13.25 30.12
C PHE A 125 -7.96 -12.88 28.75
N ASN A 126 -8.85 -12.85 27.75
CA ASN A 126 -8.44 -12.66 26.34
C ASN A 126 -9.13 -11.47 25.67
N ASP A 127 -9.86 -10.67 26.45
CA ASP A 127 -10.45 -9.43 25.98
C ASP A 127 -9.39 -8.36 25.66
N LEU A 128 -9.77 -7.37 24.85
CA LEU A 128 -8.85 -6.34 24.39
C LEU A 128 -8.27 -5.51 25.54
N GLN A 129 -9.08 -5.21 26.55
CA GLN A 129 -8.64 -4.40 27.68
C GLN A 129 -7.57 -5.10 28.50
N THR A 130 -7.71 -6.40 28.68
CA THR A 130 -6.75 -7.23 29.42
C THR A 130 -5.48 -7.47 28.60
N VAL A 131 -5.61 -7.82 27.30
CA VAL A 131 -4.47 -8.18 26.45
C VAL A 131 -3.66 -6.96 25.99
N ASN A 132 -4.33 -5.84 25.75
CA ASN A 132 -3.68 -4.62 25.28
C ASN A 132 -4.33 -3.35 25.88
N PRO A 133 -4.06 -3.07 27.17
CA PRO A 133 -4.68 -1.96 27.90
C PRO A 133 -4.35 -0.60 27.28
N GLU A 134 -3.14 -0.41 26.71
CA GLU A 134 -2.77 0.84 26.08
C GLU A 134 -3.57 1.09 24.80
N LEU A 135 -3.88 0.05 24.04
CA LEU A 135 -4.78 0.18 22.90
C LEU A 135 -6.22 0.42 23.35
N ALA A 136 -6.66 -0.25 24.41
CA ALA A 136 -8.01 -0.08 24.97
C ALA A 136 -8.29 1.36 25.45
N LYS A 137 -7.28 2.09 25.95
CA LYS A 137 -7.36 3.52 26.29
C LYS A 137 -7.75 4.41 25.11
N GLN A 138 -7.48 3.96 23.89
CA GLN A 138 -7.84 4.68 22.67
C GLN A 138 -9.25 4.33 22.16
N TRP A 139 -10.00 3.52 22.89
CA TRP A 139 -11.40 3.23 22.57
C TRP A 139 -12.24 4.49 22.66
N HIS A 140 -12.98 4.81 21.57
CA HIS A 140 -13.76 6.05 21.57
C HIS A 140 -14.87 6.00 22.61
N PRO A 141 -14.95 6.98 23.53
CA PRO A 141 -15.82 6.91 24.70
C PRO A 141 -17.32 6.91 24.38
N THR A 142 -17.75 7.50 23.27
CA THR A 142 -19.15 7.69 22.92
C THR A 142 -19.57 7.09 21.59
N LYS A 143 -18.71 7.12 20.54
CA LYS A 143 -19.08 6.68 19.19
C LYS A 143 -19.21 5.17 19.01
N ASN A 144 -18.81 4.39 20.01
CA ASN A 144 -19.00 2.94 20.04
C ASN A 144 -20.28 2.52 20.77
N GLU A 145 -21.12 3.48 21.16
CA GLU A 145 -22.36 3.23 21.88
C GLU A 145 -22.09 2.42 23.17
N ASP A 146 -22.81 1.30 23.36
CA ASP A 146 -22.65 0.42 24.55
C ASP A 146 -21.51 -0.60 24.41
N LEU A 147 -20.77 -0.59 23.30
CA LEU A 147 -19.67 -1.52 23.06
C LEU A 147 -18.43 -1.13 23.89
N LYS A 148 -17.89 -2.11 24.63
CA LYS A 148 -16.71 -1.96 25.48
C LYS A 148 -15.56 -2.84 25.01
N PRO A 149 -14.30 -2.46 25.26
CA PRO A 149 -13.13 -3.28 24.89
C PRO A 149 -13.14 -4.67 25.54
N THR A 150 -13.76 -4.84 26.73
CA THR A 150 -13.90 -6.12 27.42
C THR A 150 -14.79 -7.14 26.69
N GLN A 151 -15.59 -6.69 25.72
CA GLN A 151 -16.50 -7.55 24.94
C GLN A 151 -15.87 -8.15 23.68
N PHE A 152 -14.62 -7.83 23.39
CA PHE A 152 -13.95 -8.25 22.17
C PHE A 152 -12.56 -8.79 22.43
N THR A 153 -12.20 -9.88 21.75
CA THR A 153 -10.81 -10.35 21.77
C THR A 153 -9.92 -9.38 20.95
N ALA A 154 -8.63 -9.33 21.29
CA ALA A 154 -7.64 -8.56 20.55
C ALA A 154 -7.52 -8.94 19.06
N ASN A 155 -7.99 -10.15 18.67
CA ASN A 155 -8.05 -10.65 17.30
C ASN A 155 -9.40 -10.43 16.60
N SER A 156 -10.33 -9.70 17.23
CA SER A 156 -11.66 -9.44 16.67
C SER A 156 -11.60 -8.68 15.34
N HIS A 157 -12.42 -9.10 14.38
CA HIS A 157 -12.61 -8.41 13.10
C HIS A 157 -13.65 -7.27 13.16
N LYS A 158 -14.16 -6.97 14.35
CA LYS A 158 -15.09 -5.84 14.53
C LYS A 158 -14.39 -4.53 14.22
N LYS A 159 -15.04 -3.68 13.44
CA LYS A 159 -14.64 -2.30 13.18
C LYS A 159 -15.28 -1.40 14.23
N VAL A 160 -14.49 -0.58 14.89
CA VAL A 160 -14.89 0.32 15.98
C VAL A 160 -14.26 1.68 15.82
N TRP A 161 -14.76 2.67 16.55
CA TRP A 161 -14.19 4.00 16.61
C TRP A 161 -13.04 4.04 17.62
N TRP A 162 -11.98 4.74 17.24
CA TRP A 162 -10.80 5.04 18.04
C TRP A 162 -10.67 6.52 18.24
N LEU A 163 -10.16 6.93 19.40
CA LEU A 163 -9.79 8.31 19.74
C LEU A 163 -8.33 8.31 20.18
N LEU A 164 -7.53 9.19 19.59
CA LEU A 164 -6.15 9.41 20.02
C LEU A 164 -5.93 10.92 20.18
N PRO A 165 -5.86 11.41 21.43
CA PRO A 165 -5.38 12.75 21.70
C PRO A 165 -3.90 12.86 21.26
N TYR A 166 -3.56 13.94 20.58
CA TYR A 166 -2.21 14.17 20.05
C TYR A 166 -1.83 15.63 20.13
N ASP A 167 -0.73 15.92 20.79
CA ASP A 167 -0.12 17.24 20.81
C ASP A 167 0.99 17.26 19.76
N ASP A 168 0.81 18.09 18.73
CA ASP A 168 1.81 18.20 17.65
C ASP A 168 3.09 18.87 18.19
N PRO A 169 4.22 18.17 18.22
CA PRO A 169 5.46 18.70 18.78
C PRO A 169 6.07 19.86 17.98
N VAL A 170 5.63 20.05 16.73
CA VAL A 170 6.15 21.10 15.86
C VAL A 170 5.35 22.39 16.02
N THR A 171 4.02 22.29 16.04
CA THR A 171 3.14 23.47 16.08
C THR A 171 2.59 23.76 17.48
N GLY A 172 2.68 22.82 18.40
CA GLY A 172 2.06 22.88 19.73
C GLY A 172 0.54 22.79 19.72
N LYS A 173 -0.08 22.51 18.57
CA LYS A 173 -1.52 22.35 18.45
C LYS A 173 -1.98 20.99 18.96
N HIS A 174 -3.10 21.00 19.66
CA HIS A 174 -3.79 19.79 20.09
C HIS A 174 -4.76 19.29 19.02
N PHE A 175 -4.79 17.97 18.79
CA PHE A 175 -5.72 17.29 17.88
C PHE A 175 -6.31 16.07 18.56
N ASP A 176 -7.61 15.90 18.46
CA ASP A 176 -8.29 14.67 18.81
C ASP A 176 -8.54 13.85 17.52
N PHE A 177 -7.67 12.89 17.24
CA PHE A 177 -7.84 12.06 16.07
C PHE A 177 -8.91 11.00 16.31
N GLU A 178 -9.94 11.02 15.48
CA GLU A 178 -11.05 10.10 15.53
C GLU A 178 -11.16 9.33 14.21
N TRP A 179 -11.14 8.01 14.27
CA TRP A 179 -11.28 7.17 13.06
C TRP A 179 -11.84 5.80 13.38
N GLN A 180 -12.28 5.11 12.35
CA GLN A 180 -12.71 3.72 12.45
C GLN A 180 -11.61 2.76 11.97
N ALA A 181 -11.34 1.72 12.75
CA ALA A 181 -10.44 0.64 12.36
C ALA A 181 -10.84 -0.69 13.00
N ILE A 182 -10.42 -1.79 12.36
CA ILE A 182 -10.65 -3.16 12.86
C ILE A 182 -9.72 -3.39 14.06
N ILE A 183 -10.28 -3.95 15.15
CA ILE A 183 -9.56 -4.22 16.41
C ILE A 183 -8.27 -5.00 16.14
N LYS A 184 -8.35 -6.14 15.45
CA LYS A 184 -7.20 -6.98 15.08
C LYS A 184 -6.08 -6.20 14.38
N ASN A 185 -6.43 -5.27 13.48
CA ASN A 185 -5.45 -4.50 12.75
C ASN A 185 -4.74 -3.48 13.65
N ARG A 186 -5.49 -2.86 14.56
CA ARG A 186 -4.93 -1.97 15.58
C ARG A 186 -4.01 -2.73 16.53
N ASN A 187 -4.45 -3.90 17.02
CA ASN A 187 -3.65 -4.75 17.89
C ASN A 187 -2.35 -5.26 17.23
N LYS A 188 -2.32 -5.38 15.89
CA LYS A 188 -1.11 -5.69 15.11
C LYS A 188 -0.18 -4.50 14.88
N GLY A 189 -0.45 -3.34 15.48
CA GLY A 189 0.39 -2.16 15.39
C GLY A 189 0.02 -1.18 14.26
N ASN A 190 -1.10 -1.36 13.56
CA ASN A 190 -1.56 -0.34 12.62
C ASN A 190 -1.90 0.94 13.40
N GLY A 191 -1.13 2.00 13.15
CA GLY A 191 -1.26 3.29 13.83
C GLY A 191 -2.48 4.11 13.41
N CYS A 192 -2.53 5.35 13.89
CA CYS A 192 -3.50 6.34 13.48
C CYS A 192 -3.34 6.64 11.98
N VAL A 193 -4.46 6.69 11.25
CA VAL A 193 -4.46 6.91 9.80
C VAL A 193 -3.97 8.29 9.39
N TYR A 194 -4.13 9.27 10.27
CA TYR A 194 -3.66 10.65 10.02
C TYR A 194 -2.16 10.78 10.23
N LEU A 195 -1.61 10.20 11.30
CA LEU A 195 -0.16 10.18 11.56
C LEU A 195 0.62 9.38 10.51
N THR A 196 0.00 8.36 9.92
CA THR A 196 0.63 7.55 8.86
C THR A 196 0.42 8.11 7.45
N GLY A 197 -0.31 9.23 7.29
CA GLY A 197 -0.63 9.84 6.01
C GLY A 197 -1.61 9.04 5.14
N LYS A 198 -2.24 7.98 5.66
CA LYS A 198 -3.24 7.17 4.95
C LYS A 198 -4.59 7.88 4.79
N ALA A 199 -4.89 8.83 5.65
CA ALA A 199 -6.03 9.73 5.55
C ALA A 199 -5.57 11.17 5.71
N VAL A 200 -6.26 12.08 5.05
CA VAL A 200 -6.03 13.52 5.18
C VAL A 200 -6.87 14.07 6.32
N LEU A 201 -6.29 15.00 7.08
CA LEU A 201 -6.97 15.85 8.03
C LEU A 201 -6.55 17.29 7.74
N GLU A 202 -7.52 18.13 7.36
CA GLU A 202 -7.30 19.56 7.08
C GLU A 202 -6.75 20.27 8.33
N GLY A 203 -5.73 21.09 8.14
CA GLY A 203 -5.04 21.78 9.22
C GLY A 203 -4.01 20.95 9.97
N PHE A 204 -3.81 19.68 9.60
CA PHE A 204 -2.80 18.81 10.22
C PHE A 204 -1.80 18.23 9.20
N ASN A 205 -2.23 17.35 8.31
CA ASN A 205 -1.34 16.61 7.40
C ASN A 205 -1.68 16.83 5.92
N ASP A 206 -2.56 17.75 5.63
CA ASP A 206 -2.87 18.15 4.25
C ASP A 206 -1.72 18.93 3.61
N LEU A 207 -1.69 18.97 2.27
CA LEU A 207 -0.62 19.59 1.52
C LEU A 207 -0.49 21.10 1.80
N ALA A 208 -1.62 21.80 1.98
CA ALA A 208 -1.60 23.25 2.23
C ALA A 208 -0.98 23.57 3.59
N THR A 209 -1.20 22.71 4.59
CA THR A 209 -0.62 22.84 5.93
C THR A 209 0.86 22.45 5.96
N ILE A 210 1.21 21.30 5.34
CA ILE A 210 2.58 20.76 5.44
C ILE A 210 3.55 21.44 4.48
N ASN A 211 3.08 21.87 3.31
CA ASN A 211 3.92 22.54 2.32
C ASN A 211 3.15 23.66 1.61
N PRO A 212 2.96 24.81 2.28
CA PRO A 212 2.20 25.94 1.74
C PRO A 212 2.82 26.51 0.46
N GLU A 213 4.14 26.49 0.33
CA GLU A 213 4.84 26.99 -0.88
C GLU A 213 4.51 26.11 -2.10
N LEU A 214 4.46 24.80 -1.91
CA LEU A 214 4.04 23.88 -2.96
C LEU A 214 2.54 24.01 -3.25
N ALA A 215 1.72 24.15 -2.22
CA ALA A 215 0.28 24.36 -2.37
C ALA A 215 -0.06 25.65 -3.14
N ALA A 216 0.75 26.70 -3.00
CA ALA A 216 0.60 27.94 -3.77
C ALA A 216 0.81 27.74 -5.29
N GLN A 217 1.47 26.66 -5.70
CA GLN A 217 1.65 26.29 -7.10
C GLN A 217 0.49 25.42 -7.65
N TRP A 218 -0.54 25.16 -6.86
CA TRP A 218 -1.73 24.46 -7.31
C TRP A 218 -2.46 25.24 -8.39
N HIS A 219 -2.71 24.59 -9.54
CA HIS A 219 -3.33 25.31 -10.66
C HIS A 219 -4.76 25.77 -10.28
N PRO A 220 -5.08 27.04 -10.42
CA PRO A 220 -6.31 27.63 -9.89
C PRO A 220 -7.61 27.10 -10.52
N THR A 221 -7.56 26.65 -11.79
CA THR A 221 -8.75 26.25 -12.54
C THR A 221 -8.72 24.81 -13.08
N LYS A 222 -7.54 24.29 -13.48
CA LYS A 222 -7.45 22.99 -14.16
C LYS A 222 -7.66 21.76 -13.28
N ASN A 223 -7.69 21.96 -11.97
CA ASN A 223 -7.96 20.88 -11.01
C ASN A 223 -9.45 20.76 -10.64
N GLY A 224 -10.34 21.55 -11.25
CA GLY A 224 -11.76 21.59 -10.89
C GLY A 224 -11.95 21.95 -9.42
N ASP A 225 -12.78 21.19 -8.71
CA ASP A 225 -13.09 21.42 -7.29
C ASP A 225 -12.04 20.85 -6.32
N LEU A 226 -10.95 20.24 -6.84
CA LEU A 226 -9.90 19.68 -6.00
C LEU A 226 -9.03 20.78 -5.39
N LYS A 227 -8.84 20.68 -4.05
CA LYS A 227 -8.05 21.64 -3.26
C LYS A 227 -6.84 20.94 -2.61
N PRO A 228 -5.72 21.65 -2.38
CA PRO A 228 -4.56 21.08 -1.69
C PRO A 228 -4.88 20.57 -0.27
N THR A 229 -5.88 21.13 0.40
CA THR A 229 -6.33 20.69 1.74
C THR A 229 -6.98 19.30 1.76
N GLN A 230 -7.31 18.75 0.58
CA GLN A 230 -7.93 17.43 0.46
C GLN A 230 -6.93 16.28 0.25
N PHE A 231 -5.63 16.59 0.20
CA PHE A 231 -4.59 15.60 -0.09
C PHE A 231 -3.42 15.73 0.87
N THR A 232 -2.85 14.58 1.25
CA THR A 232 -1.57 14.56 1.96
C THR A 232 -0.41 14.75 0.97
N ALA A 233 0.76 15.19 1.48
CA ALA A 233 1.98 15.35 0.67
C ALA A 233 2.50 14.03 0.04
N VAL A 234 2.06 12.86 0.56
CA VAL A 234 2.41 11.54 0.01
C VAL A 234 1.39 10.98 -0.98
N SER A 235 0.41 11.78 -1.37
CA SER A 235 -0.63 11.36 -2.32
C SER A 235 -0.07 11.12 -3.73
N GLY A 236 -0.30 9.95 -4.30
CA GLY A 236 0.02 9.64 -5.71
C GLY A 236 -0.91 10.28 -6.73
N LYS A 237 -1.87 11.11 -6.31
CA LYS A 237 -2.80 11.80 -7.21
C LYS A 237 -2.06 12.75 -8.13
N LYS A 238 -2.28 12.63 -9.45
CA LYS A 238 -1.80 13.61 -10.43
C LYS A 238 -2.75 14.79 -10.49
N VAL A 239 -2.17 15.99 -10.43
CA VAL A 239 -2.87 17.27 -10.46
C VAL A 239 -2.11 18.24 -11.36
N TRP A 240 -2.77 19.32 -11.76
CA TRP A 240 -2.15 20.41 -12.50
C TRP A 240 -1.45 21.35 -11.55
N TRP A 241 -0.25 21.79 -11.95
CA TRP A 241 0.58 22.76 -11.27
C TRP A 241 0.74 24.00 -12.14
N LEU A 242 0.87 25.17 -11.53
CA LEU A 242 1.19 26.44 -12.16
C LEU A 242 2.41 27.02 -11.45
N TYR A 243 3.44 27.36 -12.20
CA TYR A 243 4.62 28.05 -11.68
C TYR A 243 4.89 29.29 -12.50
N PRO A 244 4.57 30.49 -11.97
CA PRO A 244 4.96 31.76 -12.58
C PRO A 244 6.48 31.93 -12.45
N TYR A 245 7.11 32.31 -13.55
CA TYR A 245 8.56 32.53 -13.63
C TYR A 245 8.86 33.78 -14.39
N ASP A 246 9.54 34.73 -13.72
CA ASP A 246 10.10 35.91 -14.35
C ASP A 246 11.57 35.63 -14.69
N ASP A 247 11.89 35.65 -15.97
CA ASP A 247 13.25 35.45 -16.43
C ASP A 247 14.11 36.66 -16.03
N PRO A 248 15.11 36.50 -15.15
CA PRO A 248 15.91 37.61 -14.64
C PRO A 248 16.82 38.25 -15.70
N ILE A 249 17.00 37.59 -16.86
CA ILE A 249 17.90 38.05 -17.91
C ILE A 249 17.11 38.78 -19.00
N THR A 250 16.00 38.20 -19.45
CA THR A 250 15.20 38.75 -20.53
C THR A 250 14.04 39.62 -20.06
N GLY A 251 13.71 39.56 -18.74
CA GLY A 251 12.54 40.23 -18.13
C GLY A 251 11.20 39.62 -18.61
N LYS A 252 11.21 38.50 -19.34
CA LYS A 252 9.97 37.86 -19.80
C LYS A 252 9.30 37.07 -18.70
N HIS A 253 7.98 37.22 -18.64
CA HIS A 253 7.14 36.41 -17.77
C HIS A 253 6.68 35.13 -18.47
N PHE A 254 6.70 33.98 -17.75
CA PHE A 254 6.24 32.69 -18.22
C PHE A 254 5.37 32.02 -17.13
N ASP A 255 4.22 31.54 -17.53
CA ASP A 255 3.39 30.66 -16.73
C ASP A 255 3.61 29.21 -17.17
N PHE A 256 4.41 28.47 -16.41
CA PHE A 256 4.64 27.06 -16.68
C PHE A 256 3.57 26.20 -16.05
N GLU A 257 2.84 25.46 -16.87
CA GLU A 257 1.75 24.60 -16.47
C GLU A 257 2.06 23.14 -16.81
N TRP A 258 1.89 22.23 -15.86
CA TRP A 258 2.12 20.79 -16.10
C TRP A 258 1.34 19.92 -15.12
N GLN A 259 1.28 18.61 -15.40
CA GLN A 259 0.74 17.61 -14.50
C GLN A 259 1.86 16.82 -13.82
N ALA A 260 1.77 16.66 -12.51
CA ALA A 260 2.63 15.79 -11.75
C ALA A 260 1.88 15.24 -10.53
N SER A 261 2.31 14.09 -9.99
CA SER A 261 1.76 13.59 -8.75
C SER A 261 2.22 14.44 -7.56
N ILE A 262 1.36 14.56 -6.56
CA ILE A 262 1.62 15.37 -5.37
C ILE A 262 2.89 14.90 -4.66
N ASP A 263 3.04 13.58 -4.47
CA ASP A 263 4.21 12.98 -3.79
C ASP A 263 5.54 13.27 -4.50
N ASN A 264 5.57 13.25 -5.83
CA ASN A 264 6.77 13.60 -6.59
C ASN A 264 7.13 15.08 -6.42
N ARG A 265 6.12 15.95 -6.45
CA ARG A 265 6.32 17.38 -6.20
C ARG A 265 6.82 17.63 -4.78
N ALA A 266 6.20 17.00 -3.79
CA ALA A 266 6.61 17.10 -2.38
C ALA A 266 8.04 16.58 -2.13
N LYS A 267 8.52 15.63 -2.94
CA LYS A 267 9.90 15.14 -2.93
C LYS A 267 10.89 16.03 -3.69
N GLY A 268 10.45 17.19 -4.17
CA GLY A 268 11.32 18.18 -4.81
C GLY A 268 11.39 18.10 -6.34
N SER A 269 10.56 17.26 -7.01
CA SER A 269 10.50 17.29 -8.48
C SER A 269 10.01 18.65 -8.98
N GLY A 270 10.84 19.36 -9.73
CA GLY A 270 10.56 20.68 -10.27
C GLY A 270 9.63 20.69 -11.48
N CYS A 271 9.50 21.86 -12.08
CA CYS A 271 8.83 22.02 -13.37
C CYS A 271 9.75 21.52 -14.51
N PRO A 272 9.31 20.53 -15.31
CA PRO A 272 10.13 20.00 -16.39
C PRO A 272 10.37 21.03 -17.51
N CYS A 273 9.43 21.94 -17.74
CA CYS A 273 9.59 23.01 -18.72
C CYS A 273 10.64 24.04 -18.29
N LEU A 274 10.62 24.41 -17.01
CA LEU A 274 11.59 25.34 -16.46
C LEU A 274 13.03 24.78 -16.48
N THR A 275 13.18 23.49 -16.23
CA THR A 275 14.48 22.81 -16.28
C THR A 275 15.06 22.86 -17.70
N SER A 276 14.27 22.55 -18.73
CA SER A 276 14.70 22.65 -20.12
C SER A 276 15.00 24.10 -20.51
N TYR A 277 14.13 25.03 -20.17
CA TYR A 277 14.31 26.45 -20.44
C TYR A 277 15.60 27.00 -19.80
N LYS A 278 15.81 26.69 -18.52
CA LYS A 278 17.03 27.12 -17.81
C LYS A 278 18.30 26.51 -18.43
N GLY A 279 18.22 25.28 -18.89
CA GLY A 279 19.37 24.62 -19.52
C GLY A 279 19.83 25.32 -20.78
N GLU A 280 18.90 25.68 -21.69
CA GLU A 280 19.21 26.50 -22.87
C GLU A 280 19.76 27.86 -22.46
N GLU A 281 19.23 28.47 -21.43
CA GLU A 281 19.66 29.77 -20.94
C GLU A 281 21.09 29.71 -20.34
N TYR A 282 21.45 28.66 -19.59
CA TYR A 282 22.82 28.44 -19.14
C TYR A 282 23.81 28.31 -20.30
N ILE A 283 23.45 27.61 -21.37
CA ILE A 283 24.26 27.54 -22.59
C ILE A 283 24.42 28.93 -23.19
N ARG A 284 23.33 29.72 -23.33
CA ARG A 284 23.35 31.06 -23.85
C ARG A 284 24.28 31.99 -23.07
N GLN A 285 24.17 31.96 -21.73
CA GLN A 285 25.04 32.73 -20.84
C GLN A 285 26.52 32.35 -20.98
N TYR A 286 26.80 31.03 -21.05
CA TYR A 286 28.17 30.55 -21.24
C TYR A 286 28.75 31.06 -22.58
N LEU A 287 27.99 30.96 -23.67
CA LEU A 287 28.43 31.40 -24.99
C LEU A 287 28.67 32.93 -25.03
N HIS A 288 27.80 33.72 -24.43
CA HIS A 288 27.97 35.18 -24.30
C HIS A 288 29.19 35.55 -23.45
N ARG A 289 29.34 34.99 -22.27
CA ARG A 289 30.46 35.27 -21.34
C ARG A 289 31.82 34.91 -21.95
N ASN A 290 31.86 33.87 -22.77
CA ASN A 290 33.10 33.44 -23.46
C ASN A 290 33.28 34.08 -24.83
N GLY A 291 32.42 35.02 -25.23
CA GLY A 291 32.57 35.79 -26.47
C GLY A 291 32.35 34.99 -27.77
N PHE A 292 31.57 33.91 -27.70
CA PHE A 292 31.18 33.13 -28.86
C PHE A 292 30.08 33.87 -29.66
N THR A 293 30.21 33.85 -30.98
CA THR A 293 29.11 34.24 -31.90
C THR A 293 28.32 32.99 -32.23
N PHE A 294 27.00 33.04 -32.09
CA PHE A 294 26.13 31.90 -32.31
C PHE A 294 24.77 32.33 -32.84
N CYS A 295 24.06 31.41 -33.48
CA CYS A 295 22.64 31.50 -33.80
C CYS A 295 21.84 30.60 -32.91
N SER A 296 20.72 31.08 -32.35
CA SER A 296 19.76 30.24 -31.61
C SER A 296 18.73 29.67 -32.58
N GLN A 297 18.20 28.47 -32.25
CA GLN A 297 17.17 27.79 -33.04
C GLN A 297 17.54 27.67 -34.54
N GLN A 298 18.77 27.27 -34.80
CA GLN A 298 19.31 27.18 -36.18
C GLN A 298 18.57 26.10 -36.96
N LYS A 299 18.02 26.48 -38.10
CA LYS A 299 17.35 25.59 -39.06
C LYS A 299 18.20 25.45 -40.30
N PHE A 300 18.16 24.26 -40.93
CA PHE A 300 18.79 23.97 -42.20
C PHE A 300 17.71 23.60 -43.21
N GLN A 301 17.89 24.04 -44.47
CA GLN A 301 16.86 23.95 -45.52
C GLN A 301 16.45 22.51 -45.88
N ASP A 302 17.30 21.54 -45.59
CA ASP A 302 17.16 20.14 -45.94
C ASP A 302 16.93 19.22 -44.70
N LEU A 303 16.72 19.81 -43.52
CA LEU A 303 16.47 19.06 -42.30
C LEU A 303 14.98 19.12 -41.90
N TYR A 304 14.24 18.07 -42.26
CA TYR A 304 12.81 17.97 -41.96
C TYR A 304 12.45 16.73 -41.16
N GLY A 305 11.48 16.90 -40.28
CA GLY A 305 10.80 15.82 -39.59
C GLY A 305 9.52 15.38 -40.31
N LYS A 306 8.73 14.52 -39.67
CA LYS A 306 7.44 14.04 -40.20
C LYS A 306 6.47 15.22 -40.48
N GLY A 307 5.84 15.24 -41.66
CA GLY A 307 4.87 16.26 -42.04
C GLY A 307 5.51 17.58 -42.46
N CYS A 308 6.71 17.54 -43.07
CA CYS A 308 7.44 18.72 -43.56
C CYS A 308 7.76 19.77 -42.49
N ARG A 309 7.78 19.38 -41.22
CA ARG A 309 8.19 20.25 -40.13
C ARG A 309 9.70 20.39 -40.13
N GLN A 310 10.19 21.61 -40.36
CA GLN A 310 11.62 21.90 -40.29
C GLN A 310 12.12 21.76 -38.81
N LEU A 311 13.22 20.99 -38.64
CA LEU A 311 13.86 20.81 -37.34
C LEU A 311 14.92 21.88 -37.12
N SER A 312 15.16 22.24 -35.84
CA SER A 312 16.18 23.20 -35.43
C SER A 312 17.10 22.61 -34.39
N TYR A 313 18.31 23.16 -34.30
CA TYR A 313 19.22 22.97 -33.18
C TYR A 313 19.14 24.19 -32.27
N ASP A 314 19.29 23.98 -30.95
CA ASP A 314 19.16 25.07 -29.99
C ASP A 314 20.19 26.16 -30.22
N PHE A 315 21.44 25.79 -30.48
CA PHE A 315 22.51 26.72 -30.82
C PHE A 315 23.40 26.17 -31.94
N ALA A 316 23.87 27.07 -32.81
CA ALA A 316 24.86 26.77 -33.83
C ALA A 316 25.97 27.83 -33.80
N LEU A 317 27.22 27.40 -33.75
CA LEU A 317 28.39 28.22 -33.75
C LEU A 317 29.16 27.95 -35.05
N PRO A 318 29.65 28.99 -35.78
CA PRO A 318 30.50 28.80 -36.93
C PRO A 318 31.85 28.19 -36.50
N SER A 319 32.31 27.17 -37.24
CA SER A 319 33.54 26.46 -36.97
C SER A 319 34.45 26.41 -38.19
N ARG A 320 35.74 26.59 -37.97
CA ARG A 320 36.76 26.45 -39.06
C ARG A 320 36.95 24.99 -39.44
N LYS A 321 36.84 24.09 -38.47
CA LYS A 321 37.11 22.68 -38.63
C LYS A 321 35.88 21.89 -39.08
N TYR A 322 34.72 22.23 -38.53
CA TYR A 322 33.51 21.45 -38.69
C TYR A 322 32.40 22.15 -39.54
N GLY A 323 32.65 23.37 -40.04
CA GLY A 323 31.61 24.20 -40.60
C GLY A 323 30.69 24.78 -39.51
N TYR A 324 30.03 23.89 -38.74
CA TYR A 324 29.25 24.26 -37.58
C TYR A 324 29.56 23.39 -36.39
N ILE A 325 29.47 23.97 -35.15
CA ILE A 325 29.31 23.26 -33.90
C ILE A 325 27.88 23.49 -33.46
N LEU A 326 27.13 22.42 -33.39
CA LEU A 326 25.72 22.42 -33.02
C LEU A 326 25.59 21.99 -31.53
N ILE A 327 24.79 22.70 -30.77
CA ILE A 327 24.59 22.40 -29.36
C ILE A 327 23.08 22.21 -29.12
N GLU A 328 22.73 21.15 -28.36
CA GLU A 328 21.37 20.79 -27.95
C GLU A 328 21.33 20.59 -26.44
N TYR A 329 20.30 21.11 -25.77
CA TYR A 329 19.98 20.76 -24.41
C TYR A 329 18.79 19.82 -24.38
N ASN A 330 19.04 18.56 -24.07
CA ASN A 330 18.01 17.54 -24.06
C ASN A 330 17.34 17.43 -22.69
N GLY A 331 16.10 17.88 -22.60
CA GLY A 331 15.23 17.68 -21.43
C GLY A 331 14.89 16.20 -21.21
N ILE A 332 14.22 15.89 -20.10
CA ILE A 332 13.83 14.53 -19.71
C ILE A 332 13.04 13.79 -20.80
N GLN A 333 12.22 14.51 -21.58
CA GLN A 333 11.40 13.98 -22.68
C GLN A 333 12.20 13.34 -23.83
N HIS A 334 13.49 13.55 -23.89
CA HIS A 334 14.40 12.91 -24.86
C HIS A 334 14.87 11.52 -24.40
N TYR A 335 14.68 11.18 -23.09
CA TYR A 335 15.23 9.97 -22.48
C TYR A 335 14.15 9.00 -21.99
N GLU A 336 12.98 9.52 -21.62
CA GLU A 336 11.87 8.72 -21.12
C GLU A 336 10.50 9.29 -21.51
N PRO A 337 9.46 8.45 -21.57
CA PRO A 337 8.11 8.90 -21.89
C PRO A 337 7.51 9.67 -20.71
N VAL A 338 7.35 10.96 -20.86
CA VAL A 338 6.72 11.84 -19.87
C VAL A 338 5.28 12.14 -20.29
N ALA A 339 4.32 11.82 -19.44
CA ALA A 339 2.89 11.99 -19.74
C ALA A 339 2.54 13.44 -20.14
N TYR A 340 3.14 14.42 -19.44
CA TYR A 340 2.97 15.85 -19.75
C TYR A 340 3.36 16.21 -21.19
N PHE A 341 4.47 15.64 -21.70
CA PHE A 341 4.92 15.86 -23.07
C PHE A 341 4.22 14.95 -24.10
N GLY A 342 3.14 14.25 -23.71
CA GLY A 342 2.33 13.41 -24.60
C GLY A 342 2.70 11.93 -24.58
N GLY A 343 3.41 11.48 -23.54
CA GLY A 343 3.68 10.08 -23.25
C GLY A 343 4.47 9.34 -24.32
N GLU A 344 4.30 8.02 -24.37
CA GLU A 344 5.03 7.14 -25.29
C GLU A 344 4.99 7.54 -26.78
N PRO A 345 3.84 7.93 -27.37
CA PRO A 345 3.80 8.29 -28.78
C PRO A 345 4.68 9.50 -29.13
N LYS A 346 4.71 10.51 -28.25
CA LYS A 346 5.57 11.68 -28.46
C LYS A 346 7.04 11.40 -28.16
N PHE A 347 7.33 10.56 -27.16
CA PHE A 347 8.67 10.09 -26.89
C PHE A 347 9.28 9.37 -28.10
N GLN A 348 8.57 8.42 -28.70
CA GLN A 348 9.03 7.73 -29.91
C GLN A 348 9.24 8.69 -31.11
N LYS A 349 8.37 9.70 -31.21
CA LYS A 349 8.55 10.75 -32.26
C LYS A 349 9.80 11.59 -31.97
N GLN A 350 10.02 11.99 -30.70
CA GLN A 350 11.20 12.77 -30.30
C GLN A 350 12.49 12.01 -30.58
N LYS A 351 12.54 10.74 -30.19
CA LYS A 351 13.69 9.88 -30.46
C LYS A 351 14.05 9.81 -31.95
N LYS A 352 13.05 9.68 -32.83
CA LYS A 352 13.27 9.72 -34.28
C LYS A 352 13.82 11.07 -34.74
N TYR A 353 13.39 12.17 -34.14
CA TYR A 353 13.91 13.49 -34.50
C TYR A 353 15.35 13.68 -34.02
N ASP A 354 15.70 13.18 -32.85
CA ASP A 354 17.06 13.19 -32.31
C ASP A 354 18.01 12.35 -33.20
N GLU A 355 17.55 11.18 -33.66
CA GLU A 355 18.27 10.34 -34.64
C GLU A 355 18.48 11.07 -35.98
N LEU A 356 17.44 11.74 -36.52
CA LEU A 356 17.55 12.52 -37.73
C LEU A 356 18.55 13.68 -37.61
N LYS A 357 18.49 14.43 -36.50
CA LYS A 357 19.43 15.52 -36.22
C LYS A 357 20.86 15.01 -36.10
N SER A 358 21.07 13.91 -35.35
CA SER A 358 22.38 13.29 -35.20
C SER A 358 22.96 12.80 -36.52
N LYS A 359 22.14 12.13 -37.34
CA LYS A 359 22.52 11.67 -38.68
C LYS A 359 22.87 12.85 -39.59
N TYR A 360 22.06 13.90 -39.59
CA TYR A 360 22.27 15.12 -40.36
C TYR A 360 23.60 15.79 -40.03
N ALA A 361 23.85 16.01 -38.72
CA ALA A 361 25.11 16.60 -38.26
C ALA A 361 26.33 15.78 -38.74
N LYS A 362 26.25 14.44 -38.61
CA LYS A 362 27.31 13.53 -39.09
C LYS A 362 27.52 13.57 -40.57
N GLN A 363 26.46 13.60 -41.38
CA GLN A 363 26.55 13.65 -42.87
C GLN A 363 27.19 14.94 -43.37
N HIS A 364 26.99 16.06 -42.66
CA HIS A 364 27.56 17.35 -43.02
C HIS A 364 28.90 17.64 -42.34
N GLY A 365 29.44 16.68 -41.54
CA GLY A 365 30.69 16.88 -40.85
C GLY A 365 30.60 17.88 -39.68
N TYR A 366 29.38 18.24 -39.25
CA TYR A 366 29.18 19.16 -38.13
C TYR A 366 29.49 18.46 -36.82
N LYS A 367 30.00 19.20 -35.84
CA LYS A 367 30.18 18.70 -34.46
C LYS A 367 28.90 18.91 -33.68
N LEU A 368 28.27 17.83 -33.22
CA LEU A 368 27.11 17.91 -32.35
C LEU A 368 27.49 17.69 -30.89
N ILE A 369 27.11 18.61 -30.03
CA ILE A 369 27.27 18.57 -28.58
C ILE A 369 25.86 18.48 -27.97
N THR A 370 25.56 17.38 -27.28
CA THR A 370 24.28 17.18 -26.60
C THR A 370 24.47 17.21 -25.09
N ILE A 371 23.75 18.10 -24.42
CA ILE A 371 23.81 18.26 -22.97
C ILE A 371 22.53 17.70 -22.37
N LYS A 372 22.66 16.76 -21.41
CA LYS A 372 21.53 16.11 -20.77
C LYS A 372 20.94 17.01 -19.67
N TYR A 373 19.65 16.91 -19.42
CA TYR A 373 18.92 17.66 -18.38
C TYR A 373 19.48 17.47 -16.95
N THR A 374 20.30 16.46 -16.69
CA THR A 374 20.99 16.27 -15.42
C THR A 374 22.10 17.31 -15.13
N TYR A 375 22.52 18.04 -16.18
CA TYR A 375 23.37 19.23 -16.05
C TYR A 375 22.47 20.45 -15.81
N ASP A 376 21.91 20.55 -14.61
CA ASP A 376 20.79 21.40 -14.21
C ASP A 376 21.21 22.72 -13.54
N THR A 377 22.52 23.02 -13.49
CA THR A 377 23.09 24.30 -13.02
C THR A 377 24.02 24.89 -14.06
N TYR A 378 24.23 26.21 -13.98
CA TYR A 378 25.17 26.91 -14.86
C TYR A 378 26.58 26.32 -14.80
N GLU A 379 27.08 26.02 -13.61
CA GLU A 379 28.42 25.50 -13.36
C GLU A 379 28.62 24.12 -14.05
N LYS A 380 27.66 23.23 -13.92
CA LYS A 380 27.69 21.92 -14.59
C LYS A 380 27.67 22.04 -16.10
N VAL A 381 26.84 22.94 -16.66
CA VAL A 381 26.78 23.21 -18.09
C VAL A 381 28.08 23.82 -18.59
N ALA A 382 28.63 24.78 -17.84
CA ALA A 382 29.91 25.43 -18.18
C ALA A 382 31.07 24.42 -18.19
N GLU A 383 31.19 23.60 -17.15
CA GLU A 383 32.20 22.53 -17.06
C GLU A 383 32.10 21.55 -18.25
N TYR A 384 30.85 21.15 -18.60
CA TYR A 384 30.63 20.28 -19.75
C TYR A 384 31.05 20.93 -21.05
N LEU A 385 30.69 22.20 -21.25
CA LEU A 385 31.05 22.95 -22.48
C LEU A 385 32.57 23.21 -22.54
N ASP A 386 33.26 23.49 -21.45
CA ASP A 386 34.71 23.65 -21.39
C ASP A 386 35.45 22.40 -21.89
N LYS A 387 34.92 21.20 -21.56
CA LYS A 387 35.47 19.92 -22.03
C LYS A 387 35.21 19.66 -23.53
N HIS A 388 34.08 20.14 -24.05
CA HIS A 388 33.62 19.75 -25.38
C HIS A 388 33.72 20.87 -26.42
N LEU A 389 33.81 22.14 -26.03
CA LEU A 389 33.87 23.30 -26.92
C LEU A 389 35.23 23.97 -26.86
N THR A 390 36.14 23.63 -27.75
CA THR A 390 37.49 24.20 -27.78
C THR A 390 37.55 25.48 -28.61
N LYS A 391 38.21 26.53 -28.11
CA LYS A 391 38.40 27.80 -28.80
C LYS A 391 39.12 27.63 -30.15
N LYS A 392 39.93 26.59 -30.34
CA LYS A 392 40.62 26.27 -31.61
C LYS A 392 39.66 25.88 -32.72
N ASP A 393 38.52 25.30 -32.40
CA ASP A 393 37.53 24.83 -33.36
C ASP A 393 36.56 25.95 -33.80
N TYR A 394 36.57 27.08 -33.10
CA TYR A 394 35.64 28.18 -33.30
C TYR A 394 36.18 29.22 -34.28
N LYS A 395 35.31 29.73 -35.20
CA LYS A 395 35.60 30.82 -36.09
C LYS A 395 34.91 32.10 -35.60
N LYS A 396 35.69 33.09 -35.18
CA LYS A 396 35.15 34.40 -34.85
C LYS A 396 34.65 35.09 -36.14
N ILE A 397 33.37 35.37 -36.22
CA ILE A 397 32.82 36.18 -37.33
C ILE A 397 33.06 37.65 -36.90
N PRO A 398 33.69 38.48 -37.76
CA PRO A 398 33.83 39.90 -37.48
C PRO A 398 32.42 40.50 -37.33
N LYS A 399 32.18 41.28 -36.26
CA LYS A 399 30.97 42.09 -36.16
C LYS A 399 30.96 42.98 -37.40
N LYS A 400 29.95 42.83 -38.28
CA LYS A 400 29.68 43.86 -39.29
C LYS A 400 29.46 45.15 -38.49
N ALA A 401 30.25 46.19 -38.81
CA ALA A 401 30.02 47.53 -38.30
C ALA A 401 28.55 47.89 -38.61
N ALA A 402 27.81 48.27 -37.57
CA ALA A 402 26.41 48.71 -37.67
C ALA A 402 26.31 49.96 -38.49
#